data_cb41efbf3fe9c7bcff5e715a06567423
#
_entry.id   cb41efbf3fe9c7bcff5e715a06567423
#
_cell.length_a   1.000
_cell.length_b   1.000
_cell.length_c   1.000
_cell.angle_alpha   90.00
_cell.angle_beta   90.00
_cell.angle_gamma   90.00
#
_symmetry.space_group_name_H-M   'P 1'
#
loop_
_entity.id
_entity.type
_entity.pdbx_description
1 polymer ?
#
loop_
_entity_poly.entity_id
_entity_poly.type
_entity_poly.pdbx_seq_one_letter_code
_entity_poly.pdbx_strand_id
1 'polypeptide(L)'
;MILRSFGQKISPLTKKHPISLKKFIYFFIAFNIAALSNGYSETTKETYKQLSIFNEVFNRVKERYVEEVTDKELIEKALNGMLNALDPHSSFMSEDLFKEMQIDTAGAFGGLGIEITMEQGFIKIISPIDDTPAQKAGVESGDFITHLDGQSVVGLSIREAVDIMRGEVGKPITITIVRGMKEPFDIVLKRAIIKIQSVKHKVIDDIGVLRVTTFNEQTTTGLKKIIKELESGETDIKGYVLDLRNNPGGLLDESISVSDLFLEKGEIVSVRGRDKQDVQVYSAKKGDIIKGKPLVVLINQGSASASEIVAGALQDHNRAPILGITSFGKGSVQTIVPIDSGAIRLTIAKYYTPSGDSIQAIGIEPDVVVPQAEIKVLNELFTFRESDYQDALTNETKDPNAKEEEVKNLIDDDYQLFRAIDAVKTLATVQK
;
A
#
# COMPACT_ATOMS: atom_id res chain seq x y z
N MET A 1 -76.81 20.73 2.56
CA MET A 1 -77.87 21.44 3.30
C MET A 1 -77.27 22.73 3.82
N ILE A 2 -77.70 23.89 3.20
CA ILE A 2 -77.89 25.25 3.73
C ILE A 2 -76.68 25.99 4.32
N LEU A 3 -75.99 26.91 3.67
CA LEU A 3 -76.23 28.39 3.45
C LEU A 3 -76.35 29.26 4.73
N ARG A 4 -75.41 30.24 4.87
CA ARG A 4 -75.58 31.70 4.98
C ARG A 4 -74.32 32.35 5.54
N SER A 5 -73.56 33.18 4.78
CA SER A 5 -73.78 34.63 4.53
C SER A 5 -73.75 35.50 5.79
N PHE A 6 -72.71 36.32 5.91
CA PHE A 6 -72.77 37.67 6.44
C PHE A 6 -71.63 38.53 5.89
N GLY A 7 -72.05 39.56 5.10
CA GLY A 7 -71.15 40.57 4.60
C GLY A 7 -70.95 41.69 5.64
N GLN A 8 -69.73 42.22 5.68
CA GLN A 8 -69.49 43.57 6.23
C GLN A 8 -68.59 44.36 5.29
N LYS A 9 -69.05 45.50 4.90
CA LYS A 9 -68.34 46.54 4.16
C LYS A 9 -67.27 47.14 5.06
N ILE A 10 -66.06 47.26 4.55
CA ILE A 10 -65.00 48.12 5.12
C ILE A 10 -64.54 49.07 4.02
N SER A 11 -64.59 50.35 4.30
CA SER A 11 -64.24 51.52 3.50
C SER A 11 -62.73 51.59 3.13
N PRO A 12 -62.34 52.35 2.12
CA PRO A 12 -60.94 52.37 1.60
C PRO A 12 -60.10 53.36 2.43
N LEU A 13 -58.96 52.82 2.97
CA LEU A 13 -57.90 53.60 3.60
C LEU A 13 -56.61 53.63 2.69
N THR A 14 -56.40 54.85 2.22
CA THR A 14 -55.10 55.49 1.90
C THR A 14 -54.09 54.71 1.04
N LYS A 15 -53.78 55.29 -0.12
CA LYS A 15 -52.70 55.05 -1.03
C LYS A 15 -51.32 55.11 -0.30
N LYS A 16 -50.63 53.99 -0.11
CA LYS A 16 -49.19 53.94 0.09
C LYS A 16 -48.54 53.66 -1.26
N HIS A 17 -47.60 54.51 -1.65
CA HIS A 17 -46.76 54.34 -2.84
C HIS A 17 -46.04 52.99 -2.81
N PRO A 18 -46.07 52.19 -3.86
CA PRO A 18 -45.30 50.98 -3.95
C PRO A 18 -43.82 51.36 -4.13
N ILE A 19 -42.98 51.06 -3.11
CA ILE A 19 -41.53 51.04 -3.30
C ILE A 19 -41.28 50.02 -4.39
N SER A 20 -40.77 50.48 -5.55
CA SER A 20 -40.50 49.64 -6.71
C SER A 20 -39.70 48.42 -6.31
N LEU A 21 -40.25 47.23 -6.53
CA LEU A 21 -39.60 45.93 -6.30
C LEU A 21 -38.17 45.89 -6.87
N LYS A 22 -37.93 46.64 -7.96
CA LYS A 22 -36.58 46.81 -8.55
C LYS A 22 -35.59 47.50 -7.61
N LYS A 23 -36.00 48.52 -6.82
CA LYS A 23 -35.10 49.20 -5.86
C LYS A 23 -34.79 48.32 -4.66
N PHE A 24 -35.69 47.44 -4.22
CA PHE A 24 -35.46 46.48 -3.15
C PHE A 24 -34.50 45.38 -3.60
N ILE A 25 -34.63 44.89 -4.84
CA ILE A 25 -33.74 43.91 -5.43
C ILE A 25 -32.31 44.49 -5.59
N TYR A 26 -32.16 45.71 -6.08
CA TYR A 26 -30.85 46.36 -6.19
C TYR A 26 -30.19 46.62 -4.83
N PHE A 27 -30.95 46.96 -3.80
CA PHE A 27 -30.42 47.16 -2.46
C PHE A 27 -29.97 45.84 -1.84
N PHE A 28 -30.71 44.74 -2.05
CA PHE A 28 -30.34 43.39 -1.56
C PHE A 28 -29.14 42.82 -2.30
N ILE A 29 -29.03 43.04 -3.58
CA ILE A 29 -27.86 42.64 -4.38
C ILE A 29 -26.62 43.45 -3.99
N ALA A 30 -26.74 44.76 -3.82
CA ALA A 30 -25.62 45.62 -3.40
C ALA A 30 -25.14 45.30 -1.96
N PHE A 31 -26.05 44.95 -1.04
CA PHE A 31 -25.71 44.58 0.31
C PHE A 31 -24.97 43.19 0.38
N ASN A 32 -25.39 42.23 -0.44
CA ASN A 32 -24.70 40.94 -0.51
C ASN A 32 -23.35 41.03 -1.19
N ILE A 33 -23.17 41.87 -2.22
CA ILE A 33 -21.86 42.12 -2.86
C ILE A 33 -20.92 42.83 -1.90
N ALA A 34 -21.39 43.78 -1.08
CA ALA A 34 -20.57 44.48 -0.11
C ALA A 34 -20.17 43.57 1.08
N ALA A 35 -21.05 42.64 1.49
CA ALA A 35 -20.72 41.69 2.56
C ALA A 35 -19.70 40.63 2.10
N LEU A 36 -19.80 40.17 0.83
CA LEU A 36 -18.83 39.24 0.24
C LEU A 36 -17.44 39.91 0.00
N SER A 37 -17.40 41.18 -0.38
CA SER A 37 -16.13 41.87 -0.66
C SER A 37 -15.33 42.19 0.59
N ASN A 38 -15.96 42.46 1.74
CA ASN A 38 -15.26 42.76 2.99
C ASN A 38 -14.56 41.54 3.61
N GLY A 39 -15.17 40.35 3.57
CA GLY A 39 -14.58 39.12 4.07
C GLY A 39 -13.33 38.67 3.27
N TYR A 40 -13.40 38.76 1.95
CA TYR A 40 -12.25 38.43 1.08
C TYR A 40 -11.08 39.42 1.22
N SER A 41 -11.35 40.70 1.46
CA SER A 41 -10.31 41.74 1.55
C SER A 41 -9.48 41.64 2.84
N GLU A 42 -10.09 41.26 3.95
CA GLU A 42 -9.39 41.16 5.25
C GLU A 42 -8.51 39.91 5.33
N THR A 43 -9.03 38.77 4.90
CA THR A 43 -8.29 37.50 4.82
C THR A 43 -7.07 37.62 3.90
N THR A 44 -7.22 38.34 2.77
CA THR A 44 -6.14 38.57 1.81
C THR A 44 -5.02 39.44 2.40
N LYS A 45 -5.32 40.50 3.13
CA LYS A 45 -4.33 41.37 3.76
C LYS A 45 -3.49 40.64 4.83
N GLU A 46 -4.13 39.84 5.67
CA GLU A 46 -3.41 39.07 6.69
C GLU A 46 -2.50 38.02 6.04
N THR A 47 -2.95 37.33 5.02
CA THR A 47 -2.14 36.35 4.27
C THR A 47 -0.90 37.02 3.67
N TYR A 48 -1.05 38.17 3.01
CA TYR A 48 0.12 38.89 2.47
C TYR A 48 1.09 39.34 3.54
N LYS A 49 0.61 39.77 4.72
CA LYS A 49 1.47 40.14 5.85
C LYS A 49 2.27 38.93 6.33
N GLN A 50 1.67 37.74 6.46
CA GLN A 50 2.37 36.52 6.84
C GLN A 50 3.40 36.09 5.80
N LEU A 51 3.07 36.19 4.51
CA LEU A 51 4.02 35.92 3.43
C LEU A 51 5.19 36.92 3.43
N SER A 52 4.95 38.18 3.80
CA SER A 52 6.03 39.17 3.95
C SER A 52 7.00 38.82 5.08
N ILE A 53 6.48 38.30 6.22
CA ILE A 53 7.32 37.80 7.33
C ILE A 53 8.16 36.61 6.86
N PHE A 54 7.54 35.67 6.15
CA PHE A 54 8.26 34.53 5.59
C PHE A 54 9.39 34.95 4.69
N ASN A 55 9.15 35.91 3.77
CA ASN A 55 10.17 36.43 2.86
C ASN A 55 11.29 37.16 3.60
N GLU A 56 10.98 37.90 4.65
CA GLU A 56 12.02 38.56 5.49
C GLU A 56 12.93 37.53 6.15
N VAL A 57 12.34 36.49 6.76
CA VAL A 57 13.11 35.40 7.41
C VAL A 57 13.97 34.68 6.37
N PHE A 58 13.38 34.32 5.21
CA PHE A 58 14.10 33.67 4.12
C PHE A 58 15.35 34.44 3.70
N ASN A 59 15.21 35.76 3.45
CA ASN A 59 16.35 36.59 3.05
C ASN A 59 17.40 36.71 4.17
N ARG A 60 16.99 36.85 5.43
CA ARG A 60 17.93 36.89 6.56
C ARG A 60 18.72 35.59 6.74
N VAL A 61 18.08 34.42 6.55
CA VAL A 61 18.76 33.13 6.59
C VAL A 61 19.78 33.05 5.45
N LYS A 62 19.39 33.38 4.23
CA LYS A 62 20.26 33.36 3.06
C LYS A 62 21.49 34.28 3.22
N GLU A 63 21.30 35.45 3.83
CA GLU A 63 22.38 36.44 4.00
C GLU A 63 23.31 36.13 5.19
N ARG A 64 22.83 35.46 6.24
CA ARG A 64 23.52 35.41 7.53
C ARG A 64 23.74 34.00 8.10
N TYR A 65 23.21 32.98 7.47
CA TYR A 65 23.50 31.63 7.93
C TYR A 65 24.98 31.29 7.75
N VAL A 66 25.54 30.52 8.67
CA VAL A 66 26.99 30.24 8.73
C VAL A 66 27.51 29.46 7.51
N GLU A 67 26.68 28.72 6.85
CA GLU A 67 26.98 27.95 5.63
C GLU A 67 26.18 28.52 4.44
N GLU A 68 26.74 28.41 3.25
CA GLU A 68 25.99 28.77 2.04
C GLU A 68 24.84 27.77 1.80
N VAL A 69 23.65 28.31 1.57
CA VAL A 69 22.44 27.52 1.26
C VAL A 69 21.78 28.07 0.00
N THR A 70 21.33 27.18 -0.85
CA THR A 70 20.64 27.57 -2.09
C THR A 70 19.17 27.92 -1.82
N ASP A 71 18.57 28.72 -2.68
CA ASP A 71 17.15 29.08 -2.61
C ASP A 71 16.28 27.81 -2.69
N LYS A 72 16.66 26.87 -3.55
CA LYS A 72 15.96 25.58 -3.70
C LYS A 72 15.93 24.81 -2.40
N GLU A 73 17.07 24.61 -1.74
CA GLU A 73 17.16 23.89 -0.46
C GLU A 73 16.34 24.55 0.64
N LEU A 74 16.40 25.88 0.75
CA LEU A 74 15.63 26.61 1.77
C LEU A 74 14.13 26.48 1.54
N ILE A 75 13.67 26.61 0.30
CA ILE A 75 12.25 26.45 -0.05
C ILE A 75 11.79 25.02 0.20
N GLU A 76 12.53 24.00 -0.24
CA GLU A 76 12.18 22.61 0.00
C GLU A 76 12.09 22.28 1.50
N LYS A 77 13.05 22.77 2.31
CA LYS A 77 13.02 22.63 3.77
C LYS A 77 11.83 23.34 4.40
N ALA A 78 11.47 24.53 3.92
CA ALA A 78 10.32 25.29 4.41
C ALA A 78 8.99 24.58 4.07
N LEU A 79 8.83 24.07 2.83
CA LEU A 79 7.67 23.32 2.40
C LEU A 79 7.51 22.03 3.22
N ASN A 80 8.61 21.28 3.43
CA ASN A 80 8.60 20.09 4.27
C ASN A 80 8.28 20.44 5.73
N GLY A 81 8.85 21.52 6.28
CA GLY A 81 8.53 21.96 7.65
C GLY A 81 7.05 22.29 7.83
N MET A 82 6.45 22.98 6.88
CA MET A 82 5.03 23.32 6.88
C MET A 82 4.15 22.06 6.81
N LEU A 83 4.45 21.13 5.92
CA LEU A 83 3.65 19.95 5.68
C LEU A 83 3.79 18.92 6.82
N ASN A 84 5.02 18.66 7.27
CA ASN A 84 5.30 17.76 8.39
C ASN A 84 4.71 18.25 9.72
N ALA A 85 4.50 19.57 9.87
CA ALA A 85 3.83 20.14 11.03
C ALA A 85 2.32 19.87 11.06
N LEU A 86 1.71 19.44 9.96
CA LEU A 86 0.29 19.07 9.91
C LEU A 86 0.08 17.64 10.44
N ASP A 87 0.88 16.70 9.95
CA ASP A 87 0.86 15.29 10.32
C ASP A 87 2.13 14.57 9.80
N PRO A 88 2.48 13.37 10.30
CA PRO A 88 3.72 12.68 9.91
C PRO A 88 3.70 12.10 8.49
N HIS A 89 2.62 12.22 7.74
CA HIS A 89 2.45 11.62 6.41
C HIS A 89 2.36 12.66 5.29
N SER A 90 2.09 13.91 5.63
CA SER A 90 2.11 15.02 4.67
C SER A 90 3.53 15.49 4.43
N SER A 91 3.94 15.62 3.15
CA SER A 91 5.31 15.98 2.78
C SER A 91 5.38 16.60 1.39
N PHE A 92 6.42 17.38 1.15
CA PHE A 92 6.83 17.77 -0.20
C PHE A 92 7.76 16.70 -0.79
N MET A 93 7.57 16.38 -2.06
CA MET A 93 8.42 15.49 -2.84
C MET A 93 9.06 16.26 -3.98
N SER A 94 10.39 16.25 -4.07
CA SER A 94 11.10 16.71 -5.25
C SER A 94 10.71 15.92 -6.50
N GLU A 95 11.07 16.40 -7.70
CA GLU A 95 10.80 15.69 -8.95
C GLU A 95 11.29 14.24 -8.93
N ASP A 96 12.48 14.00 -8.35
CA ASP A 96 13.07 12.67 -8.28
C ASP A 96 12.29 11.73 -7.36
N LEU A 97 11.96 12.21 -6.16
CA LEU A 97 11.13 11.44 -5.22
C LEU A 97 9.73 11.17 -5.77
N PHE A 98 9.18 12.12 -6.52
CA PHE A 98 7.89 11.94 -7.17
C PHE A 98 7.96 10.87 -8.27
N LYS A 99 9.02 10.86 -9.11
CA LYS A 99 9.25 9.82 -10.11
C LYS A 99 9.43 8.44 -9.47
N GLU A 100 10.21 8.33 -8.40
CA GLU A 100 10.37 7.07 -7.66
C GLU A 100 9.02 6.56 -7.14
N MET A 101 8.24 7.44 -6.49
CA MET A 101 6.92 7.07 -6.01
C MET A 101 5.98 6.61 -7.15
N GLN A 102 6.05 7.24 -8.33
CA GLN A 102 5.26 6.80 -9.48
C GLN A 102 5.66 5.39 -9.95
N ILE A 103 6.96 5.08 -9.95
CA ILE A 103 7.47 3.75 -10.28
C ILE A 103 6.99 2.70 -9.27
N ASP A 104 7.10 3.00 -7.97
CA ASP A 104 6.66 2.11 -6.91
C ASP A 104 5.14 1.86 -6.97
N THR A 105 4.38 2.91 -7.28
CA THR A 105 2.93 2.86 -7.45
C THR A 105 2.53 2.01 -8.65
N ALA A 106 3.16 2.24 -9.79
CA ALA A 106 2.94 1.43 -11.00
C ALA A 106 3.40 -0.02 -10.81
N GLY A 107 4.33 -0.26 -9.90
CA GLY A 107 4.94 -1.57 -9.70
C GLY A 107 5.67 -2.06 -10.95
N ALA A 108 6.11 -1.13 -11.82
CA ALA A 108 6.80 -1.42 -13.05
C ALA A 108 7.61 -0.22 -13.53
N PHE A 109 8.74 -0.47 -14.17
CA PHE A 109 9.61 0.57 -14.75
C PHE A 109 10.31 0.09 -16.01
N GLY A 110 10.74 1.04 -16.84
CA GLY A 110 11.59 0.75 -17.98
C GLY A 110 13.04 0.52 -17.52
N GLY A 111 13.57 -0.67 -17.75
CA GLY A 111 14.90 -1.04 -17.28
C GLY A 111 15.44 -2.34 -17.85
N LEU A 112 16.47 -2.88 -17.22
CA LEU A 112 17.22 -4.05 -17.67
C LEU A 112 16.80 -5.34 -16.94
N GLY A 113 16.27 -5.22 -15.72
CA GLY A 113 15.90 -6.35 -14.87
C GLY A 113 17.09 -6.98 -14.16
N ILE A 114 17.86 -6.16 -13.44
CA ILE A 114 18.99 -6.59 -12.62
C ILE A 114 18.88 -6.01 -11.24
N GLU A 115 19.20 -6.83 -10.24
CA GLU A 115 19.42 -6.41 -8.87
C GLU A 115 20.91 -6.13 -8.68
N ILE A 116 21.25 -4.96 -8.13
CA ILE A 116 22.62 -4.46 -8.07
C ILE A 116 23.00 -3.95 -6.69
N THR A 117 24.31 -3.89 -6.46
CA THR A 117 24.94 -3.19 -5.33
C THR A 117 26.22 -2.48 -5.80
N MET A 118 26.78 -1.62 -4.96
CA MET A 118 28.12 -1.06 -5.21
C MET A 118 29.16 -1.86 -4.44
N GLU A 119 30.21 -2.30 -5.13
CA GLU A 119 31.34 -3.01 -4.53
C GLU A 119 32.64 -2.51 -5.17
N GLN A 120 33.57 -2.01 -4.35
CA GLN A 120 34.89 -1.48 -4.78
C GLN A 120 34.81 -0.38 -5.87
N GLY A 121 33.75 0.44 -5.85
CA GLY A 121 33.54 1.52 -6.82
C GLY A 121 32.96 1.09 -8.17
N PHE A 122 32.58 -0.19 -8.33
CA PHE A 122 31.89 -0.74 -9.48
C PHE A 122 30.49 -1.21 -9.11
N ILE A 123 29.64 -1.39 -10.13
CA ILE A 123 28.29 -1.94 -9.96
C ILE A 123 28.40 -3.46 -10.02
N LYS A 124 28.14 -4.14 -8.90
CA LYS A 124 28.05 -5.60 -8.85
C LYS A 124 26.61 -6.06 -9.07
N ILE A 125 26.44 -7.02 -9.95
CA ILE A 125 25.15 -7.68 -10.19
C ILE A 125 24.96 -8.74 -9.10
N ILE A 126 23.91 -8.57 -8.27
CA ILE A 126 23.47 -9.55 -7.29
C ILE A 126 22.79 -10.70 -8.03
N SER A 127 21.78 -10.38 -8.84
CA SER A 127 21.08 -11.34 -9.69
C SER A 127 20.36 -10.66 -10.86
N PRO A 128 20.31 -11.29 -12.04
CA PRO A 128 19.32 -10.92 -13.05
C PRO A 128 17.93 -11.40 -12.60
N ILE A 129 16.91 -10.63 -12.94
CA ILE A 129 15.50 -10.99 -12.69
C ILE A 129 15.02 -11.87 -13.85
N ASP A 130 14.27 -12.92 -13.52
CA ASP A 130 13.73 -13.86 -14.52
C ASP A 130 12.87 -13.18 -15.58
N ASP A 131 12.92 -13.71 -16.81
CA ASP A 131 12.19 -13.23 -17.98
C ASP A 131 12.54 -11.81 -18.46
N THR A 132 13.57 -11.18 -17.92
CA THR A 132 14.01 -9.81 -18.25
C THR A 132 15.06 -9.77 -19.38
N PRO A 133 15.32 -8.59 -19.95
CA PRO A 133 16.38 -8.43 -20.97
C PRO A 133 17.76 -8.88 -20.49
N ALA A 134 18.11 -8.60 -19.24
CA ALA A 134 19.42 -8.98 -18.70
C ALA A 134 19.60 -10.48 -18.63
N GLN A 135 18.62 -11.22 -18.09
CA GLN A 135 18.67 -12.68 -18.03
C GLN A 135 18.75 -13.29 -19.43
N LYS A 136 17.92 -12.83 -20.37
CA LYS A 136 17.90 -13.32 -21.76
C LYS A 136 19.20 -13.08 -22.50
N ALA A 137 19.94 -12.05 -22.13
CA ALA A 137 21.25 -11.72 -22.71
C ALA A 137 22.42 -12.43 -22.01
N GLY A 138 22.15 -13.29 -21.01
CA GLY A 138 23.19 -14.08 -20.34
C GLY A 138 23.98 -13.29 -19.29
N VAL A 139 23.40 -12.25 -18.68
CA VAL A 139 23.95 -11.59 -17.49
C VAL A 139 23.86 -12.56 -16.33
N GLU A 140 24.92 -12.65 -15.52
CA GLU A 140 25.04 -13.62 -14.42
C GLU A 140 25.23 -12.91 -13.06
N SER A 141 24.85 -13.60 -11.99
CA SER A 141 25.15 -13.17 -10.62
C SER A 141 26.66 -13.10 -10.41
N GLY A 142 27.14 -12.03 -9.78
CA GLY A 142 28.56 -11.78 -9.55
C GLY A 142 29.27 -11.03 -10.68
N ASP A 143 28.62 -10.73 -11.80
CA ASP A 143 29.16 -9.86 -12.83
C ASP A 143 29.38 -8.44 -12.28
N PHE A 144 30.40 -7.75 -12.78
CA PHE A 144 30.64 -6.34 -12.51
C PHE A 144 30.42 -5.49 -13.75
N ILE A 145 29.59 -4.46 -13.65
CA ILE A 145 29.43 -3.46 -14.70
C ILE A 145 30.47 -2.36 -14.46
N THR A 146 31.31 -2.11 -15.45
CA THR A 146 32.37 -1.09 -15.39
C THR A 146 32.04 0.17 -16.21
N HIS A 147 31.23 0.03 -17.26
CA HIS A 147 30.79 1.16 -18.09
C HIS A 147 29.31 1.01 -18.45
N LEU A 148 28.65 2.17 -18.63
CA LEU A 148 27.29 2.32 -19.14
C LEU A 148 27.35 3.24 -20.36
N ASP A 149 26.96 2.77 -21.55
CA ASP A 149 27.10 3.49 -22.84
C ASP A 149 28.51 4.06 -23.05
N GLY A 150 29.56 3.32 -22.65
CA GLY A 150 30.96 3.71 -22.75
C GLY A 150 31.44 4.68 -21.65
N GLN A 151 30.58 5.14 -20.76
CA GLN A 151 30.97 5.98 -19.62
C GLN A 151 31.31 5.13 -18.39
N SER A 152 32.46 5.40 -17.76
CA SER A 152 32.88 4.70 -16.55
C SER A 152 31.87 4.91 -15.41
N VAL A 153 31.56 3.83 -14.67
CA VAL A 153 30.70 3.91 -13.47
C VAL A 153 31.45 4.35 -12.22
N VAL A 154 32.78 4.48 -12.29
CA VAL A 154 33.61 4.90 -11.15
C VAL A 154 33.26 6.34 -10.74
N GLY A 155 32.91 6.52 -9.47
CA GLY A 155 32.50 7.81 -8.92
C GLY A 155 30.99 8.08 -8.97
N LEU A 156 30.21 7.24 -9.64
CA LEU A 156 28.74 7.32 -9.59
C LEU A 156 28.23 6.76 -8.25
N SER A 157 27.18 7.38 -7.74
CA SER A 157 26.35 6.75 -6.72
C SER A 157 25.51 5.64 -7.35
N ILE A 158 25.03 4.70 -6.52
CA ILE A 158 24.13 3.65 -6.99
C ILE A 158 22.87 4.22 -7.66
N ARG A 159 22.39 5.37 -7.18
CA ARG A 159 21.20 6.06 -7.72
C ARG A 159 21.47 6.58 -9.13
N GLU A 160 22.56 7.30 -9.34
CA GLU A 160 22.94 7.79 -10.68
C GLU A 160 23.11 6.64 -11.66
N ALA A 161 23.71 5.53 -11.25
CA ALA A 161 23.83 4.33 -12.06
C ALA A 161 22.46 3.72 -12.42
N VAL A 162 21.54 3.64 -11.44
CA VAL A 162 20.17 3.16 -11.67
C VAL A 162 19.42 4.08 -12.64
N ASP A 163 19.56 5.40 -12.51
CA ASP A 163 18.90 6.37 -13.39
C ASP A 163 19.37 6.24 -14.84
N ILE A 164 20.67 5.98 -15.06
CA ILE A 164 21.23 5.73 -16.40
C ILE A 164 20.72 4.38 -16.96
N MET A 165 20.66 3.33 -16.14
CA MET A 165 20.18 2.01 -16.57
C MET A 165 18.67 1.98 -16.81
N ARG A 166 17.89 2.76 -16.09
CA ARG A 166 16.46 3.01 -16.35
C ARG A 166 16.29 3.85 -17.61
N GLY A 167 15.08 3.94 -18.11
CA GLY A 167 14.74 4.81 -19.23
C GLY A 167 13.61 4.27 -20.08
N GLU A 168 13.42 4.91 -21.23
CA GLU A 168 12.32 4.62 -22.14
C GLU A 168 12.40 3.18 -22.67
N VAL A 169 11.26 2.47 -22.57
CA VAL A 169 11.13 1.09 -23.06
C VAL A 169 11.47 1.00 -24.55
N GLY A 170 12.26 0.00 -24.91
CA GLY A 170 12.72 -0.22 -26.29
C GLY A 170 14.02 0.50 -26.65
N LYS A 171 14.46 1.49 -25.88
CA LYS A 171 15.76 2.15 -26.10
C LYS A 171 16.91 1.22 -25.67
N PRO A 172 17.96 1.11 -26.49
CA PRO A 172 19.12 0.30 -26.13
C PRO A 172 19.99 1.01 -25.08
N ILE A 173 20.77 0.20 -24.36
CA ILE A 173 21.92 0.62 -23.55
C ILE A 173 22.99 -0.44 -23.68
N THR A 174 24.25 -0.01 -23.75
CA THR A 174 25.42 -0.90 -23.72
C THR A 174 25.99 -0.95 -22.31
N ILE A 175 26.12 -2.15 -21.75
CA ILE A 175 26.79 -2.38 -20.47
C ILE A 175 28.09 -3.15 -20.71
N THR A 176 29.22 -2.66 -20.17
CA THR A 176 30.49 -3.39 -20.21
C THR A 176 30.62 -4.21 -18.96
N ILE A 177 30.75 -5.52 -19.12
CA ILE A 177 30.79 -6.50 -18.02
C ILE A 177 32.22 -7.05 -17.86
N VAL A 178 32.61 -7.21 -16.59
CA VAL A 178 33.74 -8.03 -16.17
C VAL A 178 33.23 -9.23 -15.40
N ARG A 179 33.54 -10.44 -15.87
CA ARG A 179 33.11 -11.72 -15.30
C ARG A 179 34.31 -12.55 -14.87
N GLY A 180 34.59 -12.59 -13.59
CA GLY A 180 35.76 -13.30 -13.04
C GLY A 180 37.07 -12.76 -13.61
N MET A 181 37.90 -13.63 -14.21
CA MET A 181 39.17 -13.26 -14.85
C MET A 181 39.08 -13.15 -16.37
N LYS A 182 37.89 -13.04 -16.95
CA LYS A 182 37.69 -12.84 -18.37
C LYS A 182 37.96 -11.40 -18.78
N GLU A 183 38.34 -11.18 -20.06
CA GLU A 183 38.42 -9.84 -20.62
C GLU A 183 37.07 -9.18 -20.58
N PRO A 184 37.00 -7.84 -20.35
CA PRO A 184 35.76 -7.08 -20.39
C PRO A 184 35.05 -7.26 -21.74
N PHE A 185 33.72 -7.39 -21.72
CA PHE A 185 32.91 -7.52 -22.92
C PHE A 185 31.63 -6.72 -22.81
N ASP A 186 31.13 -6.26 -23.96
CA ASP A 186 29.93 -5.44 -24.06
C ASP A 186 28.69 -6.30 -24.29
N ILE A 187 27.59 -5.95 -23.61
CA ILE A 187 26.26 -6.47 -23.86
C ILE A 187 25.33 -5.31 -24.19
N VAL A 188 24.69 -5.37 -25.36
CA VAL A 188 23.65 -4.40 -25.71
C VAL A 188 22.30 -4.93 -25.28
N LEU A 189 21.65 -4.22 -24.37
CA LEU A 189 20.35 -4.54 -23.83
C LEU A 189 19.29 -3.54 -24.30
N LYS A 190 18.09 -4.01 -24.64
CA LYS A 190 16.95 -3.14 -24.85
C LYS A 190 16.15 -3.05 -23.57
N ARG A 191 15.91 -1.84 -23.05
CA ARG A 191 15.07 -1.62 -21.89
C ARG A 191 13.67 -2.19 -22.13
N ALA A 192 13.16 -2.93 -21.15
CA ALA A 192 11.82 -3.49 -21.17
C ALA A 192 11.04 -3.04 -19.91
N ILE A 193 9.74 -3.29 -19.88
CA ILE A 193 8.95 -3.12 -18.66
C ILE A 193 9.36 -4.22 -17.67
N ILE A 194 9.96 -3.82 -16.58
CA ILE A 194 10.34 -4.69 -15.46
C ILE A 194 9.26 -4.57 -14.40
N LYS A 195 8.56 -5.68 -14.12
CA LYS A 195 7.51 -5.72 -13.10
C LYS A 195 8.10 -6.03 -11.74
N ILE A 196 7.73 -5.22 -10.74
CA ILE A 196 8.08 -5.46 -9.35
C ILE A 196 7.08 -6.49 -8.81
N GLN A 197 7.56 -7.66 -8.41
CA GLN A 197 6.70 -8.69 -7.84
C GLN A 197 6.23 -8.28 -6.45
N SER A 198 4.99 -7.77 -6.37
CA SER A 198 4.32 -7.44 -5.12
C SER A 198 3.67 -8.66 -4.44
N VAL A 199 3.54 -9.77 -5.14
CA VAL A 199 2.95 -11.01 -4.65
C VAL A 199 3.91 -12.17 -4.85
N LYS A 200 4.17 -12.92 -3.77
CA LYS A 200 4.92 -14.18 -3.77
C LYS A 200 4.01 -15.30 -3.28
N HIS A 201 4.29 -16.53 -3.66
CA HIS A 201 3.52 -17.66 -3.16
C HIS A 201 4.40 -18.87 -2.90
N LYS A 202 3.91 -19.76 -2.06
CA LYS A 202 4.40 -21.12 -1.89
C LYS A 202 3.23 -22.03 -1.50
N VAL A 203 3.38 -23.30 -1.73
CA VAL A 203 2.43 -24.33 -1.25
C VAL A 203 3.11 -25.10 -0.13
N ILE A 204 2.42 -25.26 0.97
CA ILE A 204 2.87 -26.08 2.11
C ILE A 204 1.77 -27.09 2.36
N ASP A 205 2.08 -28.36 2.16
CA ASP A 205 1.12 -29.47 2.10
C ASP A 205 0.04 -29.20 1.02
N ASP A 206 -1.18 -28.95 1.43
CA ASP A 206 -2.32 -28.59 0.59
C ASP A 206 -2.85 -27.16 0.83
N ILE A 207 -2.02 -26.29 1.43
CA ILE A 207 -2.35 -24.91 1.75
C ILE A 207 -1.54 -23.94 0.87
N GLY A 208 -2.27 -23.06 0.17
CA GLY A 208 -1.66 -21.97 -0.60
C GLY A 208 -1.30 -20.78 0.28
N VAL A 209 -0.02 -20.42 0.37
CA VAL A 209 0.44 -19.23 1.09
C VAL A 209 0.67 -18.11 0.09
N LEU A 210 -0.10 -17.03 0.21
CA LEU A 210 -0.08 -15.84 -0.64
C LEU A 210 0.51 -14.68 0.14
N ARG A 211 1.76 -14.30 -0.14
CA ARG A 211 2.41 -13.18 0.53
C ARG A 211 2.32 -11.94 -0.35
N VAL A 212 1.68 -10.90 0.18
CA VAL A 212 1.61 -9.56 -0.45
C VAL A 212 2.60 -8.65 0.27
N THR A 213 3.59 -8.12 -0.45
CA THR A 213 4.65 -7.28 0.13
C THR A 213 4.33 -5.78 0.06
N THR A 214 3.51 -5.37 -0.90
CA THR A 214 3.03 -4.00 -1.09
C THR A 214 1.78 -4.00 -1.98
N PHE A 215 1.03 -2.90 -1.99
CA PHE A 215 -0.13 -2.72 -2.88
C PHE A 215 0.21 -1.73 -3.99
N ASN A 216 0.64 -2.25 -5.13
CA ASN A 216 0.86 -1.50 -6.38
C ASN A 216 -0.09 -2.00 -7.49
N GLU A 217 -0.12 -1.34 -8.64
CA GLU A 217 -1.03 -1.69 -9.77
C GLU A 217 -0.91 -3.13 -10.28
N GLN A 218 0.11 -3.89 -9.87
CA GLN A 218 0.32 -5.29 -10.27
C GLN A 218 -0.26 -6.29 -9.25
N THR A 219 -0.64 -5.85 -8.03
CA THR A 219 -0.95 -6.73 -6.89
C THR A 219 -2.18 -7.59 -7.13
N THR A 220 -3.31 -6.99 -7.47
CA THR A 220 -4.55 -7.74 -7.72
C THR A 220 -4.41 -8.70 -8.90
N THR A 221 -3.77 -8.25 -9.97
CA THR A 221 -3.52 -9.09 -11.16
C THR A 221 -2.59 -10.25 -10.81
N GLY A 222 -1.55 -10.01 -10.02
CA GLY A 222 -0.63 -11.04 -9.53
C GLY A 222 -1.34 -12.10 -8.69
N LEU A 223 -2.17 -11.67 -7.71
CA LEU A 223 -2.96 -12.58 -6.88
C LEU A 223 -3.92 -13.43 -7.73
N LYS A 224 -4.67 -12.82 -8.65
CA LYS A 224 -5.58 -13.55 -9.54
C LYS A 224 -4.86 -14.62 -10.36
N LYS A 225 -3.69 -14.29 -10.90
CA LYS A 225 -2.87 -15.22 -11.68
C LYS A 225 -2.44 -16.41 -10.82
N ILE A 226 -1.84 -16.14 -9.67
CA ILE A 226 -1.33 -17.16 -8.73
C ILE A 226 -2.46 -18.08 -8.24
N ILE A 227 -3.58 -17.51 -7.78
CA ILE A 227 -4.71 -18.31 -7.30
C ILE A 227 -5.24 -19.20 -8.42
N LYS A 228 -5.36 -18.68 -9.64
CA LYS A 228 -5.80 -19.48 -10.79
C LYS A 228 -4.84 -20.63 -11.10
N GLU A 229 -3.54 -20.38 -11.04
CA GLU A 229 -2.50 -21.40 -11.24
C GLU A 229 -2.60 -22.50 -10.16
N LEU A 230 -2.74 -22.10 -8.89
CA LEU A 230 -2.91 -23.04 -7.78
C LEU A 230 -4.21 -23.87 -7.88
N GLU A 231 -5.33 -23.23 -8.25
CA GLU A 231 -6.62 -23.91 -8.41
C GLU A 231 -6.69 -24.86 -9.62
N SER A 232 -5.81 -24.66 -10.60
CA SER A 232 -5.71 -25.52 -11.80
C SER A 232 -4.54 -26.49 -11.74
N GLY A 233 -3.72 -26.45 -10.71
CA GLY A 233 -2.55 -27.30 -10.53
C GLY A 233 -2.91 -28.73 -10.09
N GLU A 234 -1.88 -29.57 -9.93
CA GLU A 234 -2.04 -30.97 -9.51
C GLU A 234 -2.41 -31.11 -8.04
N THR A 235 -2.01 -30.15 -7.20
CA THR A 235 -2.33 -30.16 -5.76
C THR A 235 -3.74 -29.62 -5.53
N ASP A 236 -4.58 -30.39 -4.86
CA ASP A 236 -5.92 -29.96 -4.47
C ASP A 236 -5.84 -29.03 -3.24
N ILE A 237 -5.69 -27.73 -3.49
CA ILE A 237 -5.58 -26.72 -2.44
C ILE A 237 -6.85 -26.68 -1.58
N LYS A 238 -6.69 -26.90 -0.28
CA LYS A 238 -7.79 -26.94 0.70
C LYS A 238 -8.10 -25.60 1.34
N GLY A 239 -7.18 -24.64 1.29
CA GLY A 239 -7.35 -23.31 1.83
C GLY A 239 -6.12 -22.43 1.63
N TYR A 240 -6.20 -21.21 2.13
CA TYR A 240 -5.19 -20.18 1.88
C TYR A 240 -4.78 -19.42 3.15
N VAL A 241 -3.53 -19.01 3.18
CA VAL A 241 -3.01 -17.98 4.09
C VAL A 241 -2.70 -16.75 3.26
N LEU A 242 -3.28 -15.60 3.60
CA LEU A 242 -2.92 -14.29 3.06
C LEU A 242 -1.95 -13.60 4.03
N ASP A 243 -0.66 -13.60 3.71
CA ASP A 243 0.38 -13.02 4.56
C ASP A 243 0.62 -11.55 4.20
N LEU A 244 0.16 -10.65 5.07
CA LEU A 244 0.30 -9.19 4.99
C LEU A 244 1.35 -8.65 5.98
N ARG A 245 2.11 -9.50 6.67
CA ARG A 245 3.14 -9.05 7.61
C ARG A 245 4.21 -8.22 6.91
N ASN A 246 4.69 -7.17 7.58
CA ASN A 246 5.69 -6.22 7.04
C ASN A 246 5.28 -5.59 5.69
N ASN A 247 3.98 -5.47 5.41
CA ASN A 247 3.45 -4.79 4.25
C ASN A 247 2.98 -3.37 4.65
N PRO A 248 3.71 -2.31 4.27
CA PRO A 248 3.39 -0.93 4.70
C PRO A 248 2.14 -0.36 4.01
N GLY A 249 1.49 -1.13 3.14
CA GLY A 249 0.34 -0.70 2.37
C GLY A 249 0.67 -0.36 0.93
N GLY A 250 0.06 0.69 0.42
CA GLY A 250 0.18 1.17 -0.97
C GLY A 250 -1.12 1.79 -1.45
N LEU A 251 -1.55 1.43 -2.67
CA LEU A 251 -2.73 2.00 -3.31
C LEU A 251 -4.03 1.57 -2.63
N LEU A 252 -4.91 2.55 -2.38
CA LEU A 252 -6.26 2.31 -1.87
C LEU A 252 -7.06 1.42 -2.83
N ASP A 253 -7.05 1.71 -4.13
CA ASP A 253 -7.80 0.96 -5.15
C ASP A 253 -7.36 -0.51 -5.22
N GLU A 254 -6.09 -0.79 -4.99
CA GLU A 254 -5.58 -2.17 -4.92
C GLU A 254 -6.03 -2.89 -3.65
N SER A 255 -6.09 -2.19 -2.49
CA SER A 255 -6.64 -2.81 -1.28
C SER A 255 -8.12 -3.15 -1.42
N ILE A 256 -8.90 -2.26 -2.06
CA ILE A 256 -10.30 -2.51 -2.38
C ILE A 256 -10.42 -3.71 -3.32
N SER A 257 -9.62 -3.73 -4.40
CA SER A 257 -9.64 -4.80 -5.39
C SER A 257 -9.21 -6.16 -4.82
N VAL A 258 -8.22 -6.18 -3.92
CA VAL A 258 -7.77 -7.41 -3.23
C VAL A 258 -8.83 -7.90 -2.25
N SER A 259 -9.46 -7.00 -1.48
CA SER A 259 -10.58 -7.38 -0.60
C SER A 259 -11.74 -7.97 -1.39
N ASP A 260 -12.07 -7.35 -2.53
CA ASP A 260 -13.12 -7.79 -3.45
C ASP A 260 -12.88 -9.20 -4.02
N LEU A 261 -11.61 -9.67 -4.10
CA LEU A 261 -11.32 -11.04 -4.53
C LEU A 261 -11.90 -12.11 -3.60
N PHE A 262 -12.07 -11.81 -2.32
CA PHE A 262 -12.45 -12.77 -1.30
C PHE A 262 -13.84 -12.51 -0.72
N LEU A 263 -14.53 -11.44 -1.12
CA LEU A 263 -15.84 -11.05 -0.62
C LEU A 263 -16.91 -11.20 -1.70
N GLU A 264 -18.10 -11.65 -1.30
CA GLU A 264 -19.27 -11.76 -2.20
C GLU A 264 -20.11 -10.49 -2.26
N LYS A 265 -20.07 -9.64 -1.23
CA LYS A 265 -20.88 -8.43 -1.08
C LYS A 265 -20.48 -7.64 0.15
N GLY A 266 -21.01 -6.44 0.26
CA GLY A 266 -20.90 -5.57 1.45
C GLY A 266 -19.84 -4.49 1.29
N GLU A 267 -19.78 -3.60 2.26
CA GLU A 267 -18.80 -2.53 2.31
C GLU A 267 -17.40 -3.11 2.54
N ILE A 268 -16.40 -2.56 1.87
CA ILE A 268 -14.97 -2.88 2.08
C ILE A 268 -14.35 -1.82 2.98
N VAL A 269 -14.57 -0.55 2.65
CA VAL A 269 -14.01 0.58 3.37
C VAL A 269 -14.83 1.83 3.08
N SER A 270 -14.97 2.72 4.04
CA SER A 270 -15.43 4.09 3.81
C SER A 270 -14.35 5.11 4.07
N VAL A 271 -14.31 6.15 3.22
CA VAL A 271 -13.37 7.27 3.28
C VAL A 271 -14.14 8.52 3.65
N ARG A 272 -13.70 9.23 4.69
CA ARG A 272 -14.39 10.43 5.19
C ARG A 272 -13.42 11.61 5.21
N GLY A 273 -13.74 12.64 4.44
CA GLY A 273 -12.97 13.87 4.30
C GLY A 273 -13.20 14.88 5.44
N ARG A 274 -12.74 16.11 5.20
CA ARG A 274 -12.93 17.24 6.13
C ARG A 274 -14.40 17.58 6.31
N ASP A 275 -15.17 17.58 5.22
CA ASP A 275 -16.61 17.76 5.28
C ASP A 275 -17.27 16.44 5.69
N LYS A 276 -18.13 16.49 6.71
CA LYS A 276 -18.87 15.30 7.18
C LYS A 276 -19.80 14.69 6.14
N GLN A 277 -20.14 15.45 5.09
CA GLN A 277 -20.95 14.97 3.97
C GLN A 277 -20.11 14.30 2.88
N ASP A 278 -18.80 14.52 2.88
CA ASP A 278 -17.87 13.90 1.93
C ASP A 278 -17.48 12.51 2.43
N VAL A 279 -18.37 11.55 2.19
CA VAL A 279 -18.20 10.14 2.52
C VAL A 279 -18.23 9.32 1.24
N GLN A 280 -17.15 8.62 0.95
CA GLN A 280 -17.05 7.68 -0.16
C GLN A 280 -17.06 6.26 0.40
N VAL A 281 -17.98 5.43 -0.07
CA VAL A 281 -18.13 4.04 0.35
C VAL A 281 -17.75 3.12 -0.80
N TYR A 282 -16.85 2.21 -0.56
CA TYR A 282 -16.42 1.18 -1.51
C TYR A 282 -16.96 -0.17 -1.08
N SER A 283 -17.58 -0.89 -2.01
CA SER A 283 -18.26 -2.16 -1.74
C SER A 283 -17.78 -3.26 -2.66
N ALA A 284 -17.83 -4.48 -2.15
CA ALA A 284 -17.47 -5.68 -2.89
C ALA A 284 -18.50 -5.99 -3.98
N LYS A 285 -17.99 -6.55 -5.08
CA LYS A 285 -18.76 -7.12 -6.18
C LYS A 285 -18.85 -8.63 -5.98
N LYS A 286 -19.88 -9.24 -6.55
CA LYS A 286 -20.09 -10.69 -6.42
C LYS A 286 -18.94 -11.49 -7.04
N GLY A 287 -18.34 -12.40 -6.28
CA GLY A 287 -17.39 -13.38 -6.77
C GLY A 287 -16.18 -13.65 -5.90
N ASP A 288 -16.29 -14.50 -4.88
CA ASP A 288 -15.12 -15.01 -4.15
C ASP A 288 -14.29 -15.94 -5.04
N ILE A 289 -13.04 -15.52 -5.32
CA ILE A 289 -12.13 -16.21 -6.26
C ILE A 289 -11.73 -17.62 -5.77
N ILE A 290 -11.71 -17.84 -4.45
CA ILE A 290 -11.39 -19.14 -3.83
C ILE A 290 -12.64 -19.93 -3.43
N LYS A 291 -13.83 -19.46 -3.85
CA LYS A 291 -15.12 -20.19 -3.73
C LYS A 291 -15.45 -20.62 -2.32
N GLY A 292 -15.21 -19.77 -1.34
CA GLY A 292 -15.51 -20.03 0.07
C GLY A 292 -14.50 -20.94 0.78
N LYS A 293 -13.43 -21.39 0.12
CA LYS A 293 -12.37 -22.14 0.80
C LYS A 293 -11.86 -21.38 2.03
N PRO A 294 -11.41 -22.09 3.07
CA PRO A 294 -10.79 -21.48 4.25
C PRO A 294 -9.71 -20.46 3.89
N LEU A 295 -9.74 -19.32 4.54
CA LEU A 295 -8.78 -18.24 4.41
C LEU A 295 -8.41 -17.76 5.81
N VAL A 296 -7.12 -17.56 6.04
CA VAL A 296 -6.56 -16.93 7.24
C VAL A 296 -5.69 -15.77 6.82
N VAL A 297 -5.77 -14.64 7.52
CA VAL A 297 -4.91 -13.47 7.26
C VAL A 297 -3.87 -13.33 8.36
N LEU A 298 -2.60 -13.17 7.98
CA LEU A 298 -1.50 -12.87 8.89
C LEU A 298 -1.15 -11.40 8.86
N ILE A 299 -1.09 -10.78 10.05
CA ILE A 299 -0.67 -9.38 10.24
C ILE A 299 0.38 -9.26 11.33
N ASN A 300 1.13 -8.15 11.30
CA ASN A 300 2.03 -7.72 12.37
C ASN A 300 2.13 -6.19 12.42
N GLN A 301 2.97 -5.65 13.29
CA GLN A 301 3.21 -4.20 13.43
C GLN A 301 3.70 -3.51 12.14
N GLY A 302 4.26 -4.26 11.18
CA GLY A 302 4.62 -3.76 9.86
C GLY A 302 3.47 -3.76 8.84
N SER A 303 2.30 -4.30 9.20
CA SER A 303 1.08 -4.25 8.37
C SER A 303 0.39 -2.91 8.56
N ALA A 304 0.34 -2.07 7.52
CA ALA A 304 -0.18 -0.71 7.62
C ALA A 304 -1.08 -0.34 6.44
N SER A 305 -1.97 0.66 6.63
CA SER A 305 -2.72 1.32 5.56
C SER A 305 -3.56 0.34 4.73
N ALA A 306 -3.25 0.14 3.44
CA ALA A 306 -3.94 -0.80 2.54
C ALA A 306 -4.03 -2.23 3.11
N SER A 307 -2.98 -2.69 3.82
CA SER A 307 -3.00 -3.99 4.51
C SER A 307 -4.07 -4.04 5.60
N GLU A 308 -4.26 -2.94 6.31
CA GLU A 308 -5.25 -2.82 7.38
C GLU A 308 -6.67 -2.74 6.82
N ILE A 309 -6.85 -2.13 5.63
CA ILE A 309 -8.13 -2.14 4.92
C ILE A 309 -8.51 -3.57 4.56
N VAL A 310 -7.60 -4.35 3.98
CA VAL A 310 -7.86 -5.75 3.61
C VAL A 310 -8.15 -6.59 4.84
N ALA A 311 -7.33 -6.50 5.88
CA ALA A 311 -7.51 -7.26 7.11
C ALA A 311 -8.85 -6.90 7.78
N GLY A 312 -9.14 -5.61 7.99
CA GLY A 312 -10.38 -5.15 8.62
C GLY A 312 -11.64 -5.51 7.82
N ALA A 313 -11.59 -5.40 6.49
CA ALA A 313 -12.71 -5.80 5.64
C ALA A 313 -13.00 -7.31 5.75
N LEU A 314 -11.98 -8.16 5.71
CA LEU A 314 -12.14 -9.61 5.81
C LEU A 314 -12.55 -10.05 7.21
N GLN A 315 -12.08 -9.36 8.25
CA GLN A 315 -12.48 -9.58 9.64
C GLN A 315 -13.95 -9.23 9.86
N ASP A 316 -14.37 -8.00 9.55
CA ASP A 316 -15.73 -7.51 9.78
C ASP A 316 -16.79 -8.31 9.03
N HIS A 317 -16.44 -8.86 7.86
CA HIS A 317 -17.30 -9.79 7.13
C HIS A 317 -17.24 -11.23 7.62
N ASN A 318 -16.46 -11.54 8.65
CA ASN A 318 -16.21 -12.91 9.12
C ASN A 318 -15.75 -13.84 8.00
N ARG A 319 -15.06 -13.28 6.97
CA ARG A 319 -14.57 -14.05 5.83
C ARG A 319 -13.29 -14.82 6.16
N ALA A 320 -12.43 -14.22 6.99
CA ALA A 320 -11.17 -14.80 7.39
C ALA A 320 -10.80 -14.37 8.80
N PRO A 321 -10.44 -15.27 9.70
CA PRO A 321 -9.83 -14.89 10.97
C PRO A 321 -8.47 -14.24 10.74
N ILE A 322 -8.19 -13.22 11.55
CA ILE A 322 -6.94 -12.47 11.53
C ILE A 322 -6.02 -13.03 12.62
N LEU A 323 -4.83 -13.46 12.25
CA LEU A 323 -3.82 -14.01 13.15
C LEU A 323 -2.58 -13.13 13.19
N GLY A 324 -1.89 -13.13 14.31
CA GLY A 324 -0.62 -12.43 14.48
C GLY A 324 -0.62 -11.48 15.67
N ILE A 325 -0.15 -10.27 15.47
CA ILE A 325 -0.18 -9.19 16.46
C ILE A 325 -0.76 -7.93 15.84
N THR A 326 -1.27 -7.03 16.69
CA THR A 326 -1.90 -5.77 16.28
C THR A 326 -1.09 -5.04 15.21
N SER A 327 -1.77 -4.55 14.18
CA SER A 327 -1.18 -3.84 13.05
C SER A 327 -0.72 -2.41 13.43
N PHE A 328 -0.22 -1.64 12.47
CA PHE A 328 0.43 -0.35 12.71
C PHE A 328 -0.55 0.75 13.17
N GLY A 329 -1.76 0.80 12.63
CA GLY A 329 -2.75 1.85 12.95
C GLY A 329 -2.67 3.09 12.06
N LYS A 330 -2.42 2.94 10.75
CA LYS A 330 -2.47 4.05 9.79
C LYS A 330 -3.82 4.14 9.10
N GLY A 331 -4.72 4.95 9.66
CA GLY A 331 -6.06 5.21 9.12
C GLY A 331 -6.20 6.47 8.27
N SER A 332 -5.10 7.11 7.84
CA SER A 332 -5.11 8.35 7.06
C SER A 332 -4.94 8.10 5.57
N VAL A 333 -5.69 8.87 4.76
CA VAL A 333 -5.64 8.85 3.29
C VAL A 333 -4.86 10.05 2.80
N GLN A 334 -3.81 9.81 2.01
CA GLN A 334 -3.07 10.86 1.34
C GLN A 334 -3.45 10.93 -0.14
N THR A 335 -3.54 12.17 -0.64
CA THR A 335 -3.55 12.45 -2.08
C THR A 335 -2.19 12.98 -2.51
N ILE A 336 -1.88 12.77 -3.78
CA ILE A 336 -0.69 13.32 -4.43
C ILE A 336 -1.14 14.44 -5.34
N VAL A 337 -0.65 15.65 -5.09
CA VAL A 337 -0.94 16.84 -5.90
C VAL A 337 0.34 17.23 -6.63
N PRO A 338 0.45 16.96 -7.95
CA PRO A 338 1.60 17.43 -8.75
C PRO A 338 1.67 18.95 -8.75
N ILE A 339 2.90 19.46 -8.69
CA ILE A 339 3.24 20.88 -8.86
C ILE A 339 4.46 20.99 -9.80
N ASP A 340 4.80 22.19 -10.26
CA ASP A 340 5.84 22.40 -11.28
C ASP A 340 7.22 21.84 -10.91
N SER A 341 7.54 21.73 -9.61
CA SER A 341 8.84 21.28 -9.11
C SER A 341 8.78 19.97 -8.30
N GLY A 342 7.79 19.12 -8.56
CA GLY A 342 7.59 17.86 -7.84
C GLY A 342 6.14 17.58 -7.49
N ALA A 343 5.85 17.20 -6.25
CA ALA A 343 4.49 16.95 -5.78
C ALA A 343 4.33 17.18 -4.27
N ILE A 344 3.11 17.40 -3.87
CA ILE A 344 2.70 17.43 -2.45
C ILE A 344 1.96 16.14 -2.15
N ARG A 345 2.42 15.42 -1.14
CA ARG A 345 1.63 14.37 -0.48
C ARG A 345 0.88 15.03 0.66
N LEU A 346 -0.44 14.98 0.64
CA LEU A 346 -1.29 15.66 1.61
C LEU A 346 -2.35 14.73 2.16
N THR A 347 -2.47 14.66 3.48
CA THR A 347 -3.56 13.95 4.15
C THR A 347 -4.87 14.70 3.98
N ILE A 348 -5.86 14.07 3.34
CA ILE A 348 -7.15 14.68 3.00
C ILE A 348 -8.34 14.01 3.67
N ALA A 349 -8.19 12.77 4.14
CA ALA A 349 -9.28 11.98 4.68
C ALA A 349 -8.78 10.91 5.66
N LYS A 350 -9.73 10.22 6.30
CA LYS A 350 -9.50 9.00 7.07
C LYS A 350 -10.38 7.89 6.53
N TYR A 351 -9.94 6.64 6.68
CA TYR A 351 -10.76 5.49 6.34
C TYR A 351 -11.21 4.72 7.58
N TYR A 352 -12.33 4.03 7.39
CA TYR A 352 -13.05 3.30 8.41
C TYR A 352 -13.39 1.92 7.86
N THR A 353 -13.36 0.91 8.72
CA THR A 353 -13.74 -0.46 8.39
C THR A 353 -15.26 -0.57 8.16
N PRO A 354 -15.77 -1.68 7.65
CA PRO A 354 -17.20 -1.90 7.48
C PRO A 354 -18.02 -1.76 8.76
N SER A 355 -17.46 -2.10 9.93
CA SER A 355 -18.07 -1.87 11.24
C SER A 355 -18.21 -0.38 11.59
N GLY A 356 -17.51 0.50 10.87
CA GLY A 356 -17.47 1.94 11.13
C GLY A 356 -16.34 2.37 12.07
N ASP A 357 -15.45 1.46 12.43
CA ASP A 357 -14.34 1.74 13.32
C ASP A 357 -13.18 2.43 12.58
N SER A 358 -12.53 3.36 13.30
CA SER A 358 -11.35 4.05 12.77
C SER A 358 -10.09 3.25 13.08
N ILE A 359 -9.33 2.94 12.06
CA ILE A 359 -8.03 2.26 12.19
C ILE A 359 -6.97 3.18 12.82
N GLN A 360 -7.15 4.51 12.73
CA GLN A 360 -6.13 5.50 13.10
C GLN A 360 -5.67 5.36 14.55
N ALA A 361 -4.36 5.10 14.73
CA ALA A 361 -3.65 4.96 16.00
C ALA A 361 -4.07 3.73 16.85
N ILE A 362 -4.95 2.87 16.33
CA ILE A 362 -5.41 1.64 17.00
C ILE A 362 -4.89 0.41 16.24
N GLY A 363 -5.02 0.41 14.92
CA GLY A 363 -4.72 -0.74 14.06
C GLY A 363 -5.87 -1.74 14.00
N ILE A 364 -5.57 -2.90 13.42
CA ILE A 364 -6.44 -4.07 13.42
C ILE A 364 -5.94 -5.02 14.50
N GLU A 365 -6.79 -5.34 15.45
CA GLU A 365 -6.51 -6.35 16.47
C GLU A 365 -6.78 -7.74 15.88
N PRO A 366 -5.84 -8.69 16.02
CA PRO A 366 -6.05 -10.04 15.50
C PRO A 366 -7.09 -10.80 16.34
N ASP A 367 -7.90 -11.66 15.69
CA ASP A 367 -8.82 -12.56 16.37
C ASP A 367 -8.08 -13.62 17.20
N VAL A 368 -6.87 -13.99 16.72
CA VAL A 368 -5.98 -14.92 17.41
C VAL A 368 -4.61 -14.28 17.55
N VAL A 369 -4.24 -13.94 18.76
CA VAL A 369 -2.92 -13.36 19.08
C VAL A 369 -1.84 -14.44 18.96
N VAL A 370 -0.93 -14.28 18.00
CA VAL A 370 0.20 -15.16 17.79
C VAL A 370 1.48 -14.30 17.73
N PRO A 371 2.19 -14.14 18.85
CA PRO A 371 3.45 -13.39 18.84
C PRO A 371 4.51 -14.13 18.01
N GLN A 372 5.50 -13.39 17.52
CA GLN A 372 6.70 -14.02 16.96
C GLN A 372 7.43 -14.74 18.09
N ALA A 373 7.75 -16.00 17.89
CA ALA A 373 8.39 -16.83 18.90
C ALA A 373 9.34 -17.84 18.26
N GLU A 374 10.39 -18.16 18.98
CA GLU A 374 11.21 -19.34 18.74
C GLU A 374 10.68 -20.47 19.62
N ILE A 375 10.38 -21.61 19.01
CA ILE A 375 9.87 -22.77 19.73
C ILE A 375 10.99 -23.81 19.90
N LYS A 376 11.22 -24.18 21.12
CA LYS A 376 12.05 -25.33 21.42
C LYS A 376 11.18 -26.57 21.55
N VAL A 377 11.23 -27.46 20.56
CA VAL A 377 10.59 -28.77 20.64
C VAL A 377 11.29 -29.56 21.75
N LEU A 378 10.52 -29.92 22.77
CA LEU A 378 11.04 -30.78 23.84
C LEU A 378 10.99 -32.20 23.32
N ASN A 379 12.17 -32.86 23.26
CA ASN A 379 12.22 -34.30 23.04
C ASN A 379 11.64 -34.97 24.28
N GLU A 380 10.47 -35.55 24.16
CA GLU A 380 9.93 -36.41 25.21
C GLU A 380 10.79 -37.63 25.34
N LEU A 381 11.54 -37.72 26.45
CA LEU A 381 12.48 -38.80 26.71
C LEU A 381 11.78 -40.17 26.92
N PHE A 382 10.48 -40.19 27.16
CA PHE A 382 9.71 -41.42 27.37
C PHE A 382 8.25 -41.24 26.96
N THR A 383 7.92 -41.46 25.71
CA THR A 383 6.54 -41.69 25.27
C THR A 383 6.36 -43.19 25.14
N PHE A 384 5.64 -43.81 26.07
CA PHE A 384 5.20 -45.20 25.91
C PHE A 384 3.89 -45.17 25.12
N ARG A 385 3.88 -45.78 23.96
CA ARG A 385 2.67 -46.04 23.16
C ARG A 385 2.22 -47.50 23.35
N GLU A 386 1.01 -47.81 23.01
CA GLU A 386 0.48 -49.19 23.00
C GLU A 386 1.36 -50.15 22.17
N SER A 387 1.96 -49.63 21.08
CA SER A 387 2.91 -50.34 20.22
C SER A 387 4.23 -50.72 20.91
N ASP A 388 4.53 -50.13 22.05
CA ASP A 388 5.83 -50.34 22.77
C ASP A 388 5.69 -51.46 23.82
N TYR A 389 4.47 -51.95 24.05
CA TYR A 389 4.25 -53.09 24.92
C TYR A 389 4.66 -54.40 24.24
N GLN A 390 5.26 -55.29 25.02
CA GLN A 390 5.54 -56.63 24.56
C GLN A 390 4.17 -57.33 24.24
N ASP A 391 4.06 -57.89 23.04
CA ASP A 391 2.82 -58.49 22.50
C ASP A 391 1.69 -57.49 22.17
N ALA A 392 2.01 -56.20 21.87
CA ALA A 392 1.05 -55.22 21.38
C ALA A 392 0.36 -55.69 20.09
N LEU A 393 -0.95 -55.43 19.99
CA LEU A 393 -1.70 -55.74 18.78
C LEU A 393 -1.27 -54.85 17.62
N THR A 394 -1.04 -55.45 16.46
CA THR A 394 -0.66 -54.70 15.24
C THR A 394 -1.85 -53.97 14.64
N ASN A 395 -1.61 -52.74 14.14
CA ASN A 395 -2.65 -52.03 13.38
C ASN A 395 -2.69 -52.56 11.95
N GLU A 396 -3.81 -53.16 11.56
CA GLU A 396 -3.99 -53.78 10.25
C GLU A 396 -4.17 -52.79 9.10
N THR A 397 -4.37 -51.49 9.39
CA THR A 397 -4.77 -50.50 8.40
C THR A 397 -3.76 -49.35 8.23
N LYS A 398 -2.85 -49.11 9.19
CA LYS A 398 -1.87 -48.00 9.16
C LYS A 398 -0.57 -48.38 9.80
N ASP A 399 0.55 -47.94 9.17
CA ASP A 399 1.86 -47.99 9.77
C ASP A 399 1.96 -46.90 10.86
N PRO A 400 2.20 -47.24 12.13
CA PRO A 400 2.34 -46.25 13.20
C PRO A 400 3.55 -45.32 13.08
N ASN A 401 4.53 -45.62 12.20
CA ASN A 401 5.77 -44.85 12.04
C ASN A 401 5.79 -43.92 10.81
N ALA A 402 4.66 -43.82 10.07
CA ALA A 402 4.59 -42.94 8.90
C ALA A 402 4.34 -41.48 9.29
N LYS A 403 5.33 -40.60 9.05
CA LYS A 403 5.31 -39.12 9.06
C LYS A 403 5.53 -38.38 10.39
N GLU A 404 6.79 -38.09 10.71
CA GLU A 404 7.14 -37.03 11.68
C GLU A 404 8.15 -35.98 11.17
N GLU A 405 8.75 -36.10 9.98
CA GLU A 405 9.92 -35.26 9.58
C GLU A 405 9.58 -33.88 8.99
N GLU A 406 8.44 -33.67 8.34
CA GLU A 406 8.16 -32.40 7.65
C GLU A 406 7.66 -31.26 8.55
N VAL A 407 7.06 -31.57 9.69
CA VAL A 407 6.48 -30.57 10.61
C VAL A 407 7.56 -29.79 11.37
N LYS A 408 8.72 -30.39 11.58
CA LYS A 408 9.77 -29.83 12.43
C LYS A 408 10.42 -28.56 11.86
N ASN A 409 10.63 -28.50 10.54
CA ASN A 409 11.32 -27.37 9.89
C ASN A 409 10.49 -26.08 9.85
N LEU A 410 9.17 -26.17 9.71
CA LEU A 410 8.31 -25.00 9.62
C LEU A 410 8.10 -24.30 10.97
N ILE A 411 8.09 -25.07 12.06
CA ILE A 411 7.97 -24.57 13.44
C ILE A 411 9.20 -23.73 13.79
N ASP A 412 10.39 -24.16 13.37
CA ASP A 412 11.66 -23.51 13.69
C ASP A 412 11.87 -22.22 12.90
N ASP A 413 11.35 -22.14 11.66
CA ASP A 413 11.59 -21.01 10.77
C ASP A 413 10.57 -19.86 10.91
N ASP A 414 9.27 -20.17 11.02
CA ASP A 414 8.19 -19.17 11.05
C ASP A 414 6.97 -19.66 11.84
N TYR A 415 7.02 -19.47 13.15
CA TYR A 415 5.95 -19.90 14.06
C TYR A 415 4.57 -19.31 13.74
N GLN A 416 4.51 -18.04 13.38
CA GLN A 416 3.23 -17.41 13.03
C GLN A 416 2.60 -18.05 11.79
N LEU A 417 3.41 -18.34 10.76
CA LEU A 417 2.94 -19.00 9.56
C LEU A 417 2.50 -20.45 9.85
N PHE A 418 3.25 -21.17 10.68
CA PHE A 418 2.85 -22.51 11.13
C PHE A 418 1.47 -22.50 11.79
N ARG A 419 1.21 -21.56 12.71
CA ARG A 419 -0.08 -21.39 13.37
C ARG A 419 -1.20 -21.02 12.41
N ALA A 420 -0.91 -20.21 11.39
CA ALA A 420 -1.88 -19.86 10.36
C ALA A 420 -2.26 -21.08 9.50
N ILE A 421 -1.30 -21.92 9.15
CA ILE A 421 -1.55 -23.17 8.42
C ILE A 421 -2.40 -24.13 9.26
N ASP A 422 -2.11 -24.30 10.55
CA ASP A 422 -2.94 -25.09 11.47
C ASP A 422 -4.38 -24.60 11.52
N ALA A 423 -4.57 -23.28 11.58
CA ALA A 423 -5.90 -22.68 11.58
C ALA A 423 -6.65 -22.95 10.27
N VAL A 424 -5.99 -22.82 9.10
CA VAL A 424 -6.59 -23.16 7.79
C VAL A 424 -6.99 -24.64 7.75
N LYS A 425 -6.12 -25.57 8.18
CA LYS A 425 -6.41 -27.01 8.22
C LYS A 425 -7.60 -27.32 9.12
N THR A 426 -7.67 -26.64 10.28
CA THR A 426 -8.80 -26.79 11.21
C THR A 426 -10.10 -26.34 10.57
N LEU A 427 -10.12 -25.14 9.94
CA LEU A 427 -11.29 -24.62 9.24
C LEU A 427 -11.73 -25.53 8.09
N ALA A 428 -10.79 -26.06 7.30
CA ALA A 428 -11.06 -27.00 6.21
C ALA A 428 -11.68 -28.32 6.70
N THR A 429 -11.41 -28.73 7.94
CA THR A 429 -11.99 -29.94 8.53
C THR A 429 -13.44 -29.71 8.99
N VAL A 430 -13.75 -28.49 9.47
CA VAL A 430 -15.10 -28.13 9.99
C VAL A 430 -16.09 -27.84 8.85
N GLN A 431 -15.60 -27.36 7.70
CA GLN A 431 -16.46 -27.04 6.54
C GLN A 431 -16.86 -28.25 5.68
N LYS A 432 -16.37 -29.46 6.01
CA LYS A 432 -16.80 -30.71 5.39
C LYS A 432 -18.12 -31.22 6.02
#